data_296175f1ae6b379d1254ba79d2baa0a6
#
_entry.id   296175f1ae6b379d1254ba79d2baa0a6
#
_cell.length_a   1.000
_cell.length_b   1.000
_cell.length_c   1.000
_cell.angle_alpha   90.00
_cell.angle_beta   90.00
_cell.angle_gamma   90.00
#
_symmetry.space_group_name_H-M   'P 1'
#
loop_
_entity.id
_entity.type
_entity.pdbx_description
1 polymer ?
#
loop_
_entity_poly.entity_id
_entity_poly.type
_entity_poly.pdbx_seq_one_letter_code
_entity_poly.pdbx_strand_id
1 'polypeptide(L)' 'MAIANQEMIRDNNRRQVLEYLVNHPPVSRAALSQQLHLTKATISNIVQELIEQHLILEIGSAQTSLG' A
#
# COMPACT_ATOMS: atom_id res chain seq x y z
N MET A 1 -8.71 -16.57 22.54
CA MET A 1 -9.28 -15.34 22.01
C MET A 1 -8.31 -14.74 20.99
N ALA A 2 -8.81 -14.50 19.81
CA ALA A 2 -7.96 -13.91 18.79
C ALA A 2 -7.92 -12.41 18.98
N ILE A 3 -6.74 -11.88 19.15
CA ILE A 3 -6.54 -10.45 19.26
C ILE A 3 -5.81 -10.00 18.01
N ALA A 4 -6.40 -9.06 17.28
CA ALA A 4 -5.71 -8.47 16.14
C ALA A 4 -4.50 -7.72 16.68
N ASN A 5 -3.31 -8.14 16.29
CA ASN A 5 -2.09 -7.46 16.68
C ASN A 5 -1.61 -6.57 15.53
N GLN A 6 -0.60 -5.75 15.79
CA GLN A 6 -0.11 -4.81 14.80
C GLN A 6 0.40 -5.52 13.54
N GLU A 7 0.97 -6.70 13.70
CA GLU A 7 1.49 -7.46 12.57
C GLU A 7 0.36 -7.91 11.65
N MET A 8 -0.74 -8.40 12.20
CA MET A 8 -1.90 -8.79 11.41
C MET A 8 -2.53 -7.61 10.70
N ILE A 9 -2.63 -6.48 11.40
CA ILE A 9 -3.18 -5.25 10.81
C ILE A 9 -2.29 -4.79 9.66
N ARG A 10 -0.99 -4.82 9.84
CA ARG A 10 -0.04 -4.43 8.80
C ARG A 10 -0.14 -5.33 7.58
N ASP A 11 -0.22 -6.64 7.80
CA ASP A 11 -0.35 -7.59 6.71
C ASP A 11 -1.63 -7.38 5.92
N ASN A 12 -2.72 -7.13 6.62
CA ASN A 12 -4.00 -6.85 5.98
C ASN A 12 -3.93 -5.56 5.15
N ASN A 13 -3.31 -4.53 5.71
CA ASN A 13 -3.15 -3.26 5.01
C ASN A 13 -2.30 -3.40 3.76
N ARG A 14 -1.21 -4.16 3.84
CA ARG A 14 -0.35 -4.43 2.68
C ARG A 14 -1.13 -5.15 1.58
N ARG A 15 -1.94 -6.13 1.97
CA ARG A 15 -2.77 -6.87 1.03
C ARG A 15 -3.74 -5.93 0.32
N GLN A 16 -4.37 -5.03 1.06
CA GLN A 16 -5.31 -4.08 0.47
C GLN A 16 -4.63 -3.19 -0.56
N VAL A 17 -3.43 -2.71 -0.26
CA VAL A 17 -2.68 -1.89 -1.20
C VAL A 17 -2.36 -2.67 -2.46
N LEU A 18 -1.86 -3.91 -2.32
CA LEU A 18 -1.52 -4.74 -3.47
C LEU A 18 -2.75 -5.06 -4.32
N GLU A 19 -3.85 -5.43 -3.69
CA GLU A 19 -5.08 -5.73 -4.41
C GLU A 19 -5.60 -4.52 -5.18
N TYR A 20 -5.52 -3.35 -4.56
CA TYR A 20 -5.94 -2.14 -5.25
C TYR A 20 -5.07 -1.88 -6.48
N LEU A 21 -3.76 -2.04 -6.35
CA LEU A 21 -2.84 -1.81 -7.46
C LEU A 21 -2.99 -2.84 -8.58
N VAL A 22 -3.38 -4.06 -8.26
CA VAL A 22 -3.68 -5.07 -9.29
C VAL A 22 -4.82 -4.63 -10.19
N ASN A 23 -5.82 -3.99 -9.62
CA ASN A 23 -7.05 -3.66 -10.33
C ASN A 23 -7.07 -2.24 -10.89
N HIS A 24 -6.06 -1.44 -10.60
CA HIS A 24 -6.04 -0.04 -11.01
C HIS A 24 -4.70 0.33 -11.61
N PRO A 25 -4.68 1.17 -12.66
CA PRO A 25 -3.42 1.69 -13.21
C PRO A 25 -2.69 2.52 -12.16
N PRO A 26 -1.49 3.02 -12.48
CA PRO A 26 -0.70 3.70 -11.47
C PRO A 26 -1.51 4.71 -10.67
N VAL A 27 -1.38 4.63 -9.35
CA VAL A 27 -2.12 5.51 -8.44
C VAL A 27 -1.15 6.23 -7.52
N SER A 28 -1.52 7.45 -7.12
CA SER A 28 -0.74 8.22 -6.18
C SER A 28 -0.94 7.68 -4.77
N ARG A 29 0.02 8.00 -3.89
CA ARG A 29 -0.10 7.64 -2.48
C ARG A 29 -1.31 8.33 -1.84
N ALA A 30 -1.61 9.56 -2.26
CA ALA A 30 -2.77 10.27 -1.76
C ALA A 30 -4.07 9.55 -2.15
N ALA A 31 -4.16 9.06 -3.38
CA ALA A 31 -5.32 8.31 -3.83
C ALA A 31 -5.47 7.00 -3.04
N LEU A 32 -4.37 6.29 -2.80
CA LEU A 32 -4.41 5.08 -1.98
C LEU A 32 -4.91 5.38 -0.57
N SER A 33 -4.43 6.46 0.02
CA SER A 33 -4.86 6.88 1.35
C SER A 33 -6.36 7.10 1.40
N GLN A 34 -6.90 7.82 0.43
CA GLN A 34 -8.33 8.12 0.37
C GLN A 34 -9.16 6.86 0.12
N GLN A 35 -8.75 6.04 -0.82
CA GLN A 35 -9.54 4.88 -1.22
C GLN A 35 -9.54 3.79 -0.15
N LEU A 36 -8.43 3.63 0.56
CA LEU A 36 -8.31 2.58 1.55
C LEU A 36 -8.57 3.07 2.97
N HIS A 37 -8.85 4.37 3.14
CA HIS A 37 -9.11 4.97 4.45
C HIS A 37 -7.94 4.76 5.41
N LEU A 38 -6.72 4.88 4.89
CA LEU A 38 -5.51 4.80 5.68
C LEU A 38 -4.80 6.14 5.68
N THR A 39 -4.03 6.42 6.72
CA THR A 39 -3.27 7.67 6.78
C THR A 39 -2.17 7.68 5.73
N LYS A 40 -1.75 8.87 5.35
CA LYS A 40 -0.63 9.01 4.41
C LYS A 40 0.65 8.40 4.96
N ALA A 41 0.87 8.52 6.27
CA ALA A 41 2.03 7.90 6.91
C ALA A 41 2.01 6.39 6.78
N THR A 42 0.85 5.77 7.03
CA THR A 42 0.69 4.33 6.89
C THR A 42 0.91 3.90 5.44
N ILE A 43 0.32 4.62 4.49
CA ILE A 43 0.51 4.32 3.07
C ILE A 43 1.98 4.45 2.68
N SER A 44 2.66 5.50 3.12
CA SER A 44 4.07 5.68 2.79
C SER A 44 4.94 4.54 3.31
N ASN A 45 4.67 4.08 4.53
CA ASN A 45 5.40 2.96 5.11
C ASN A 45 5.16 1.67 4.34
N ILE A 46 3.91 1.41 3.98
CA ILE A 46 3.55 0.20 3.22
C ILE A 46 4.17 0.24 1.83
N VAL A 47 4.04 1.36 1.14
CA VAL A 47 4.59 1.52 -0.20
C VAL A 47 6.10 1.32 -0.18
N GLN A 48 6.79 1.90 0.82
CA GLN A 48 8.22 1.75 0.92
C GLN A 48 8.62 0.28 1.12
N GLU A 49 7.92 -0.44 1.99
CA GLU A 49 8.17 -1.86 2.18
C GLU A 49 7.99 -2.65 0.90
N LEU A 50 6.92 -2.37 0.16
CA LEU A 50 6.62 -3.10 -1.06
C LEU A 50 7.64 -2.80 -2.16
N ILE A 51 8.14 -1.58 -2.22
CA ILE A 51 9.20 -1.21 -3.14
C ILE A 51 10.49 -1.98 -2.78
N GLU A 52 10.82 -2.04 -1.51
CA GLU A 52 12.01 -2.75 -1.04
C GLU A 52 11.93 -4.24 -1.35
N GLN A 53 10.74 -4.80 -1.35
CA GLN A 53 10.52 -6.20 -1.69
C GLN A 53 10.37 -6.43 -3.20
N HIS A 54 10.53 -5.40 -4.00
CA HIS A 54 10.42 -5.46 -5.46
C HIS A 54 9.04 -5.88 -5.95
N LEU A 55 8.00 -5.62 -5.15
CA LEU A 55 6.63 -5.97 -5.53
C LEU A 55 5.92 -4.84 -6.28
N ILE A 56 6.33 -3.60 -6.03
CA ILE A 56 5.77 -2.45 -6.72
C ILE A 56 6.88 -1.50 -7.14
N LEU A 57 6.55 -0.61 -8.05
CA LEU A 57 7.45 0.43 -8.53
C LEU A 57 6.84 1.80 -8.28
N GLU A 58 7.68 2.78 -8.05
CA GLU A 58 7.27 4.17 -8.01
C GLU A 58 7.54 4.78 -9.38
N ILE A 59 6.50 5.33 -10.01
CA ILE A 59 6.56 5.88 -11.35
C ILE A 59 6.33 7.39 -11.27
N GLY A 60 7.24 8.16 -11.83
CA GLY A 60 7.14 9.61 -11.80
C GLY A 60 7.15 10.14 -10.39
N SER A 61 6.40 11.21 -10.12
CA SER A 61 6.36 11.76 -8.78
C SER A 61 5.18 11.18 -8.02
N ALA A 62 5.48 10.32 -7.07
CA ALA A 62 4.54 9.80 -6.07
C ALA A 62 3.45 8.88 -6.61
N GLN A 63 3.65 8.27 -7.78
CA GLN A 63 2.72 7.25 -8.28
C GLN A 63 3.32 5.87 -8.16
N THR A 64 2.49 4.89 -7.85
CA THR A 64 2.93 3.51 -7.67
C THR A 64 2.20 2.57 -8.60
N SER A 65 2.88 1.50 -8.98
CA SER A 65 2.34 0.47 -9.86
C SER A 65 2.99 -0.86 -9.50
N LEU A 66 2.35 -1.95 -9.93
CA LEU A 66 2.98 -3.26 -9.79
C LEU A 66 4.20 -3.34 -10.70
N GLY A 67 5.26 -3.92 -10.14
CA GLY A 67 6.52 -4.07 -10.86
C GLY A 67 6.51 -5.11 -11.94
#